data_c774045193542e9c2394e900283a7338
#
_entry.id   c774045193542e9c2394e900283a7338
#
_cell.length_a   1.000
_cell.length_b   1.000
_cell.length_c   1.000
_cell.angle_alpha   90.00
_cell.angle_beta   90.00
_cell.angle_gamma   90.00
#
_symmetry.space_group_name_H-M   'P 1'
#
loop_
_entity.id
_entity.type
_entity.pdbx_description
1 polymer ?
#
loop_
_entity_poly.entity_id
_entity_poly.type
_entity_poly.pdbx_seq_one_letter_code
_entity_poly.pdbx_strand_id
1 'polypeptide(L)'
;MANAFLGVVAGVFGLMFGSFLNVCIVRLPADESLVRPGSKCPKCGHAVGWRDNIPVVSWILLRGKCRHCGDAISLQYPVVEVLVGLVWAAPFWHYGLTDTALKAALFGTILLGIGITDARHYIIPDEYTWGGLVIGLLLGFLEGLSGFLTALGGAATGFGLLMFVAWAGKKAFGKEAMGGGDIKMMAMVGAFVGWEGVLLTIFGGALLGTLIFVPLNLGKKDRLVPFGVFLAGAAGLTLIFGDAIVDWYVRYIHGL
;
A
#
# COMPACT_ATOMS: atom_id res chain seq x y z
N MET A 1 -1.14 13.05 26.45
CA MET A 1 0.11 13.75 26.02
C MET A 1 1.14 12.76 25.44
N ALA A 2 1.39 11.61 26.05
CA ALA A 2 2.36 10.62 25.53
C ALA A 2 2.06 10.14 24.09
N ASN A 3 0.82 9.77 23.78
CA ASN A 3 0.45 9.30 22.45
C ASN A 3 0.59 10.40 21.38
N ALA A 4 0.34 11.68 21.73
CA ALA A 4 0.55 12.78 20.81
C ALA A 4 2.02 12.92 20.42
N PHE A 5 2.92 12.81 21.41
CA PHE A 5 4.37 12.81 21.18
C PHE A 5 4.79 11.63 20.28
N LEU A 6 4.30 10.41 20.59
CA LEU A 6 4.58 9.21 19.78
C LEU A 6 4.09 9.38 18.34
N GLY A 7 2.89 9.94 18.14
CA GLY A 7 2.37 10.22 16.81
C GLY A 7 3.26 11.19 16.01
N VAL A 8 3.75 12.26 16.65
CA VAL A 8 4.66 13.21 15.99
C VAL A 8 5.98 12.53 15.62
N VAL A 9 6.59 11.79 16.54
CA VAL A 9 7.84 11.07 16.27
C VAL A 9 7.65 10.04 15.15
N ALA A 10 6.61 9.22 15.22
CA ALA A 10 6.29 8.26 14.17
C ALA A 10 6.04 8.95 12.82
N GLY A 11 5.35 10.09 12.81
CA GLY A 11 5.13 10.88 11.61
C GLY A 11 6.45 11.33 10.95
N VAL A 12 7.43 11.76 11.73
CA VAL A 12 8.78 12.10 11.20
C VAL A 12 9.45 10.88 10.58
N PHE A 13 9.38 9.71 11.21
CA PHE A 13 9.85 8.46 10.59
C PHE A 13 9.06 8.15 9.32
N GLY A 14 7.75 8.32 9.35
CA GLY A 14 6.89 8.16 8.18
C GLY A 14 7.29 9.05 7.00
N LEU A 15 7.66 10.31 7.23
CA LEU A 15 8.20 11.19 6.17
C LEU A 15 9.46 10.59 5.53
N MET A 16 10.35 10.01 6.32
CA MET A 16 11.58 9.36 5.81
C MET A 16 11.25 8.12 4.99
N PHE A 17 10.33 7.27 5.47
CA PHE A 17 9.83 6.12 4.71
C PHE A 17 9.12 6.56 3.42
N GLY A 18 8.39 7.68 3.44
CA GLY A 18 7.75 8.27 2.26
C GLY A 18 8.75 8.73 1.21
N SER A 19 9.88 9.31 1.64
CA SER A 19 10.97 9.68 0.74
C SER A 19 11.59 8.44 0.07
N PHE A 20 11.80 7.36 0.83
CA PHE A 20 12.24 6.08 0.28
C PHE A 20 11.18 5.44 -0.64
N LEU A 21 9.90 5.53 -0.26
CA LEU A 21 8.80 5.03 -1.08
C LEU A 21 8.76 5.70 -2.46
N ASN A 22 9.05 7.00 -2.55
CA ASN A 22 9.20 7.67 -3.85
C ASN A 22 10.27 7.04 -4.73
N VAL A 23 11.39 6.60 -4.14
CA VAL A 23 12.43 5.85 -4.88
C VAL A 23 11.89 4.51 -5.37
N CYS A 24 11.17 3.79 -4.52
CA CYS A 24 10.54 2.51 -4.89
C CYS A 24 9.54 2.68 -6.03
N ILE A 25 8.63 3.68 -5.95
CA ILE A 25 7.62 3.96 -6.98
C ILE A 25 8.23 4.21 -8.37
N VAL A 26 9.41 4.85 -8.41
CA VAL A 26 10.07 5.18 -9.68
C VAL A 26 10.93 4.02 -10.18
N ARG A 27 11.66 3.34 -9.30
CA ARG A 27 12.71 2.38 -9.69
C ARG A 27 12.22 0.94 -9.82
N LEU A 28 11.30 0.49 -8.95
CA LEU A 28 10.83 -0.91 -9.02
C LEU A 28 10.17 -1.26 -10.35
N PRO A 29 9.29 -0.41 -10.94
CA PRO A 29 8.71 -0.72 -12.25
C PRO A 29 9.72 -0.74 -13.41
N ALA A 30 10.90 -0.14 -13.21
CA ALA A 30 11.98 -0.07 -14.18
C ALA A 30 13.08 -1.12 -13.95
N ASP A 31 12.91 -2.03 -12.97
CA ASP A 31 13.92 -3.00 -12.52
C ASP A 31 15.26 -2.35 -12.13
N GLU A 32 15.21 -1.12 -11.62
CA GLU A 32 16.39 -0.38 -11.18
C GLU A 32 16.74 -0.64 -9.73
N SER A 33 18.03 -0.64 -9.41
CA SER A 33 18.52 -0.80 -8.03
C SER A 33 18.02 0.33 -7.10
N LEU A 34 17.47 -0.04 -5.94
CA LEU A 34 17.03 0.90 -4.91
C LEU A 34 18.19 1.57 -4.17
N VAL A 35 19.40 0.97 -4.21
CA VAL A 35 20.55 1.41 -3.41
C VAL A 35 21.50 2.28 -4.23
N ARG A 36 21.78 1.93 -5.47
CA ARG A 36 22.76 2.65 -6.33
C ARG A 36 22.22 2.85 -7.73
N PRO A 37 22.50 4.01 -8.34
CA PRO A 37 23.11 5.22 -7.76
C PRO A 37 22.18 5.92 -6.77
N GLY A 38 22.70 6.85 -5.94
CA GLY A 38 21.90 7.71 -5.07
C GLY A 38 20.91 8.58 -5.85
N SER A 39 20.10 9.38 -5.14
CA SER A 39 19.15 10.31 -5.75
C SER A 39 19.86 11.35 -6.60
N LYS A 40 19.35 11.59 -7.81
CA LYS A 40 19.91 12.56 -8.77
C LYS A 40 18.78 13.33 -9.47
N CYS A 41 19.06 14.55 -9.87
CA CYS A 41 18.13 15.32 -10.71
C CYS A 41 18.00 14.63 -12.08
N PRO A 42 16.76 14.31 -12.53
CA PRO A 42 16.59 13.62 -13.82
C PRO A 42 17.03 14.47 -15.02
N LYS A 43 17.05 15.81 -14.89
CA LYS A 43 17.38 16.70 -15.99
C LYS A 43 18.87 17.00 -16.11
N CYS A 44 19.53 17.37 -15.01
CA CYS A 44 20.95 17.74 -15.05
C CYS A 44 21.89 16.63 -14.55
N GLY A 45 21.37 15.50 -14.05
CA GLY A 45 22.18 14.39 -13.55
C GLY A 45 22.92 14.66 -12.23
N HIS A 46 22.80 15.89 -11.67
CA HIS A 46 23.50 16.25 -10.44
C HIS A 46 22.96 15.44 -9.26
N ALA A 47 23.87 14.90 -8.43
CA ALA A 47 23.51 14.13 -7.24
C ALA A 47 22.83 15.01 -6.19
N VAL A 48 21.71 14.54 -5.62
CA VAL A 48 20.99 15.23 -4.56
C VAL A 48 21.74 15.02 -3.24
N GLY A 49 22.24 16.11 -2.67
CA GLY A 49 22.89 16.07 -1.36
C GLY A 49 21.90 15.81 -0.23
N TRP A 50 22.39 15.32 0.92
CA TRP A 50 21.53 14.99 2.07
C TRP A 50 20.67 16.18 2.55
N ARG A 51 21.19 17.42 2.46
CA ARG A 51 20.43 18.64 2.82
C ARG A 51 19.26 18.92 1.89
N ASP A 52 19.35 18.49 0.64
CA ASP A 52 18.31 18.65 -0.37
C ASP A 52 17.37 17.44 -0.43
N ASN A 53 17.60 16.45 0.44
CA ASN A 53 16.82 15.22 0.54
C ASN A 53 16.07 15.10 1.89
N ILE A 54 15.95 16.20 2.66
CA ILE A 54 15.14 16.22 3.89
C ILE A 54 13.67 16.25 3.46
N PRO A 55 12.86 15.23 3.83
CA PRO A 55 11.50 15.09 3.33
C PRO A 55 10.66 16.35 3.56
N VAL A 56 9.89 16.76 2.57
CA VAL A 56 9.00 17.94 2.55
C VAL A 56 9.78 19.26 2.71
N VAL A 57 10.64 19.35 3.71
CA VAL A 57 11.38 20.58 4.06
C VAL A 57 12.24 21.07 2.90
N SER A 58 13.02 20.17 2.29
CA SER A 58 13.88 20.55 1.17
C SER A 58 13.07 21.03 -0.04
N TRP A 59 11.94 20.38 -0.33
CA TRP A 59 11.07 20.79 -1.42
C TRP A 59 10.52 22.20 -1.21
N ILE A 60 10.08 22.54 0.02
CA ILE A 60 9.57 23.88 0.37
C ILE A 60 10.69 24.93 0.27
N LEU A 61 11.87 24.65 0.87
CA LEU A 61 13.01 25.57 0.87
C LEU A 61 13.55 25.83 -0.54
N LEU A 62 13.54 24.83 -1.41
CA LEU A 62 13.93 24.92 -2.81
C LEU A 62 12.80 25.44 -3.71
N ARG A 63 11.62 25.75 -3.14
CA ARG A 63 10.42 26.19 -3.89
C ARG A 63 10.06 25.25 -5.03
N GLY A 64 10.21 23.92 -4.79
CA GLY A 64 9.95 22.88 -5.78
C GLY A 64 10.90 22.87 -6.99
N LYS A 65 12.13 23.38 -6.86
CA LYS A 65 13.10 23.47 -7.96
C LYS A 65 14.45 22.86 -7.62
N CYS A 66 15.10 22.28 -8.62
CA CYS A 66 16.45 21.76 -8.45
C CYS A 66 17.43 22.92 -8.13
N ARG A 67 18.29 22.73 -7.12
CA ARG A 67 19.28 23.74 -6.71
C ARG A 67 20.26 24.11 -7.83
N HIS A 68 20.59 23.18 -8.73
CA HIS A 68 21.61 23.37 -9.77
C HIS A 68 21.06 23.87 -11.10
N CYS A 69 19.97 23.30 -11.60
CA CYS A 69 19.44 23.67 -12.92
C CYS A 69 18.12 24.42 -12.88
N GLY A 70 17.52 24.60 -11.70
CA GLY A 70 16.23 25.29 -11.56
C GLY A 70 15.01 24.54 -12.09
N ASP A 71 15.17 23.31 -12.57
CA ASP A 71 14.06 22.49 -13.07
C ASP A 71 13.07 22.13 -11.98
N ALA A 72 11.80 21.98 -12.33
CA ALA A 72 10.73 21.70 -11.38
C ALA A 72 10.85 20.28 -10.80
N ILE A 73 10.71 20.15 -9.48
CA ILE A 73 10.59 18.89 -8.76
C ILE A 73 9.10 18.55 -8.61
N SER A 74 8.70 17.36 -9.05
CA SER A 74 7.31 16.91 -9.01
C SER A 74 6.70 17.04 -7.62
N LEU A 75 5.45 17.49 -7.54
CA LEU A 75 4.63 17.51 -6.33
C LEU A 75 4.40 16.11 -5.73
N GLN A 76 4.57 15.06 -6.53
CA GLN A 76 4.47 13.68 -6.02
C GLN A 76 5.37 13.47 -4.80
N TYR A 77 6.62 13.98 -4.84
CA TYR A 77 7.59 13.75 -3.78
C TYR A 77 7.06 14.21 -2.41
N PRO A 78 6.75 15.50 -2.20
CA PRO A 78 6.25 15.94 -0.90
C PRO A 78 4.87 15.37 -0.57
N VAL A 79 4.01 15.11 -1.55
CA VAL A 79 2.67 14.51 -1.31
C VAL A 79 2.81 13.09 -0.75
N VAL A 80 3.62 12.24 -1.37
CA VAL A 80 3.84 10.86 -0.88
C VAL A 80 4.49 10.89 0.51
N GLU A 81 5.47 11.76 0.72
CA GLU A 81 6.13 11.92 2.03
C GLU A 81 5.13 12.28 3.12
N VAL A 82 4.27 13.28 2.88
CA VAL A 82 3.22 13.69 3.84
C VAL A 82 2.21 12.57 4.07
N LEU A 83 1.74 11.89 3.02
CA LEU A 83 0.78 10.80 3.16
C LEU A 83 1.35 9.67 4.01
N VAL A 84 2.60 9.25 3.78
CA VAL A 84 3.24 8.23 4.61
C VAL A 84 3.48 8.75 6.03
N GLY A 85 3.85 10.03 6.19
CA GLY A 85 3.92 10.68 7.49
C GLY A 85 2.62 10.58 8.28
N LEU A 86 1.48 10.82 7.64
CA LEU A 86 0.15 10.69 8.25
C LEU A 86 -0.22 9.23 8.55
N VAL A 87 0.10 8.31 7.63
CA VAL A 87 -0.12 6.86 7.81
C VAL A 87 0.65 6.33 9.03
N TRP A 88 1.80 6.90 9.35
CA TRP A 88 2.56 6.56 10.55
C TRP A 88 2.05 7.33 11.78
N ALA A 89 1.79 8.62 11.66
CA ALA A 89 1.36 9.44 12.78
C ALA A 89 0.04 8.98 13.39
N ALA A 90 -0.97 8.69 12.56
CA ALA A 90 -2.32 8.41 13.03
C ALA A 90 -2.43 7.15 13.90
N PRO A 91 -1.89 5.97 13.53
CA PRO A 91 -1.95 4.78 14.37
C PRO A 91 -1.20 4.97 15.71
N PHE A 92 0.00 5.56 15.68
CA PHE A 92 0.77 5.79 16.91
C PHE A 92 0.13 6.84 17.83
N TRP A 93 -0.56 7.80 17.25
CA TRP A 93 -1.38 8.75 18.03
C TRP A 93 -2.54 8.05 18.73
N HIS A 94 -3.21 7.14 18.03
CA HIS A 94 -4.42 6.47 18.52
C HIS A 94 -4.11 5.30 19.45
N TYR A 95 -3.22 4.40 19.04
CA TYR A 95 -2.91 3.15 19.75
C TYR A 95 -1.65 3.23 20.62
N GLY A 96 -0.88 4.33 20.53
CA GLY A 96 0.42 4.42 21.22
C GLY A 96 1.46 3.51 20.58
N LEU A 97 2.46 3.10 21.38
CA LEU A 97 3.53 2.20 20.94
C LEU A 97 3.06 0.74 21.08
N THR A 98 2.33 0.26 20.08
CA THR A 98 1.78 -1.10 20.03
C THR A 98 2.11 -1.78 18.71
N ASP A 99 2.04 -3.12 18.69
CA ASP A 99 2.22 -3.91 17.46
C ASP A 99 1.16 -3.55 16.41
N THR A 100 -0.06 -3.26 16.85
CA THR A 100 -1.15 -2.80 15.98
C THR A 100 -0.81 -1.50 15.27
N ALA A 101 -0.21 -0.51 15.98
CA ALA A 101 0.21 0.74 15.37
C ALA A 101 1.32 0.52 14.32
N LEU A 102 2.30 -0.33 14.64
CA LEU A 102 3.37 -0.67 13.71
C LEU A 102 2.85 -1.42 12.47
N LYS A 103 1.97 -2.39 12.70
CA LYS A 103 1.30 -3.16 11.64
C LYS A 103 0.54 -2.24 10.69
N ALA A 104 -0.25 -1.31 11.21
CA ALA A 104 -1.00 -0.35 10.42
C ALA A 104 -0.09 0.61 9.62
N ALA A 105 0.99 1.10 10.22
CA ALA A 105 1.93 2.01 9.57
C ALA A 105 2.68 1.33 8.42
N LEU A 106 3.21 0.12 8.64
CA LEU A 106 3.93 -0.64 7.60
C LEU A 106 3.00 -1.06 6.47
N PHE A 107 1.84 -1.64 6.81
CA PHE A 107 0.86 -2.06 5.82
C PHE A 107 0.36 -0.90 4.97
N GLY A 108 -0.04 0.22 5.61
CA GLY A 108 -0.50 1.41 4.90
C GLY A 108 0.58 2.00 3.97
N THR A 109 1.86 1.94 4.37
CA THR A 109 2.98 2.37 3.51
C THR A 109 3.10 1.49 2.26
N ILE A 110 3.01 0.17 2.41
CA ILE A 110 3.07 -0.78 1.30
C ILE A 110 1.86 -0.58 0.37
N LEU A 111 0.65 -0.43 0.93
CA LEU A 111 -0.57 -0.19 0.14
C LEU A 111 -0.49 1.11 -0.66
N LEU A 112 0.05 2.19 -0.09
CA LEU A 112 0.30 3.44 -0.82
C LEU A 112 1.28 3.23 -1.98
N GLY A 113 2.36 2.48 -1.74
CA GLY A 113 3.33 2.13 -2.78
C GLY A 113 2.68 1.37 -3.93
N ILE A 114 1.95 0.30 -3.63
CA ILE A 114 1.22 -0.50 -4.62
C ILE A 114 0.21 0.37 -5.37
N GLY A 115 -0.64 1.11 -4.65
CA GLY A 115 -1.69 1.93 -5.26
C GLY A 115 -1.14 2.98 -6.23
N ILE A 116 -0.06 3.69 -5.87
CA ILE A 116 0.54 4.70 -6.74
C ILE A 116 1.26 4.05 -7.93
N THR A 117 1.94 2.92 -7.71
CA THR A 117 2.66 2.21 -8.78
C THR A 117 1.69 1.61 -9.78
N ASP A 118 0.64 0.92 -9.31
CA ASP A 118 -0.39 0.33 -10.18
C ASP A 118 -1.19 1.40 -10.95
N ALA A 119 -1.52 2.52 -10.30
CA ALA A 119 -2.20 3.64 -10.95
C ALA A 119 -1.42 4.23 -12.13
N ARG A 120 -0.08 4.12 -12.14
CA ARG A 120 0.80 4.71 -13.15
C ARG A 120 1.29 3.73 -14.18
N HIS A 121 1.65 2.54 -13.72
CA HIS A 121 2.38 1.56 -14.52
C HIS A 121 1.57 0.29 -14.79
N TYR A 122 0.40 0.12 -14.13
CA TYR A 122 -0.42 -1.10 -14.19
C TYR A 122 0.37 -2.35 -13.79
N ILE A 123 1.30 -2.19 -12.85
CA ILE A 123 2.19 -3.23 -12.35
C ILE A 123 2.22 -3.17 -10.83
N ILE A 124 2.18 -4.32 -10.18
CA ILE A 124 2.43 -4.48 -8.75
C ILE A 124 3.79 -5.18 -8.61
N PRO A 125 4.87 -4.45 -8.23
CA PRO A 125 6.19 -5.04 -8.04
C PRO A 125 6.21 -6.14 -6.98
N ASP A 126 6.99 -7.17 -7.24
CA ASP A 126 7.11 -8.34 -6.38
C ASP A 126 7.72 -8.00 -5.01
N GLU A 127 8.56 -6.98 -4.95
CA GLU A 127 9.17 -6.47 -3.72
C GLU A 127 8.13 -6.00 -2.70
N TYR A 128 7.06 -5.34 -3.15
CA TYR A 128 5.97 -4.96 -2.27
C TYR A 128 5.19 -6.18 -1.77
N THR A 129 4.87 -7.12 -2.66
CA THR A 129 4.00 -8.25 -2.34
C THR A 129 4.72 -9.30 -1.49
N TRP A 130 5.90 -9.75 -1.91
CA TRP A 130 6.68 -10.73 -1.14
C TRP A 130 7.31 -10.12 0.10
N GLY A 131 7.86 -8.90 -0.01
CA GLY A 131 8.39 -8.19 1.15
C GLY A 131 7.31 -7.92 2.20
N GLY A 132 6.15 -7.45 1.75
CA GLY A 132 5.01 -7.24 2.63
C GLY A 132 4.46 -8.53 3.24
N LEU A 133 4.39 -9.63 2.49
CA LEU A 133 3.99 -10.94 3.00
C LEU A 133 4.91 -11.38 4.15
N VAL A 134 6.22 -11.29 3.95
CA VAL A 134 7.21 -11.63 5.00
C VAL A 134 7.01 -10.76 6.24
N ILE A 135 6.84 -9.45 6.05
CA ILE A 135 6.59 -8.52 7.17
C ILE A 135 5.29 -8.89 7.90
N GLY A 136 4.19 -9.18 7.19
CA GLY A 136 2.91 -9.56 7.78
C GLY A 136 3.01 -10.84 8.61
N LEU A 137 3.71 -11.87 8.08
CA LEU A 137 3.94 -13.13 8.79
C LEU A 137 4.83 -12.93 10.03
N LEU A 138 5.89 -12.11 9.94
CA LEU A 138 6.75 -11.80 11.08
C LEU A 138 6.00 -11.06 12.17
N LEU A 139 5.16 -10.09 11.83
CA LEU A 139 4.33 -9.36 12.79
C LEU A 139 3.30 -10.32 13.43
N GLY A 140 2.68 -11.21 12.66
CA GLY A 140 1.82 -12.26 13.20
C GLY A 140 2.56 -13.19 14.17
N PHE A 141 3.83 -13.51 13.88
CA PHE A 141 4.66 -14.31 14.78
C PHE A 141 4.96 -13.59 16.11
N LEU A 142 5.13 -12.28 16.11
CA LEU A 142 5.27 -11.48 17.33
C LEU A 142 4.01 -11.53 18.21
N GLU A 143 2.84 -11.70 17.61
CA GLU A 143 1.56 -11.91 18.32
C GLU A 143 1.41 -13.37 18.86
N GLY A 144 2.44 -14.21 18.71
CA GLY A 144 2.47 -15.62 19.12
C GLY A 144 2.02 -16.59 18.03
N LEU A 145 1.93 -17.88 18.40
CA LEU A 145 1.58 -18.93 17.42
C LEU A 145 0.20 -18.74 16.80
N SER A 146 -0.78 -18.28 17.58
CA SER A 146 -2.14 -17.99 17.09
C SER A 146 -2.13 -16.86 16.06
N GLY A 147 -1.40 -15.77 16.32
CA GLY A 147 -1.26 -14.66 15.38
C GLY A 147 -0.57 -15.11 14.07
N PHE A 148 0.50 -15.89 14.18
CA PHE A 148 1.16 -16.46 13.01
C PHE A 148 0.23 -17.35 12.16
N LEU A 149 -0.53 -18.25 12.80
CA LEU A 149 -1.48 -19.12 12.09
C LEU A 149 -2.61 -18.33 11.44
N THR A 150 -3.09 -17.26 12.07
CA THR A 150 -4.08 -16.35 11.49
C THR A 150 -3.51 -15.62 10.26
N ALA A 151 -2.29 -15.10 10.35
CA ALA A 151 -1.60 -14.45 9.23
C ALA A 151 -1.35 -15.44 8.06
N LEU A 152 -0.90 -16.65 8.36
CA LEU A 152 -0.67 -17.70 7.36
C LEU A 152 -1.99 -18.16 6.70
N GLY A 153 -3.04 -18.37 7.50
CA GLY A 153 -4.37 -18.72 7.01
C GLY A 153 -4.97 -17.62 6.13
N GLY A 154 -4.83 -16.36 6.54
CA GLY A 154 -5.23 -15.20 5.74
C GLY A 154 -4.47 -15.12 4.41
N ALA A 155 -3.14 -15.31 4.44
CA ALA A 155 -2.31 -15.33 3.24
C ALA A 155 -2.72 -16.44 2.27
N ALA A 156 -2.93 -17.65 2.80
CA ALA A 156 -3.38 -18.80 2.01
C ALA A 156 -4.78 -18.57 1.40
N THR A 157 -5.70 -17.96 2.17
CA THR A 157 -7.05 -17.60 1.69
C THR A 157 -6.98 -16.56 0.59
N GLY A 158 -6.20 -15.48 0.77
CA GLY A 158 -6.07 -14.41 -0.22
C GLY A 158 -5.47 -14.91 -1.53
N PHE A 159 -4.37 -15.68 -1.44
CA PHE A 159 -3.75 -16.30 -2.60
C PHE A 159 -4.68 -17.30 -3.28
N GLY A 160 -5.25 -18.25 -2.52
CA GLY A 160 -6.06 -19.34 -3.05
C GLY A 160 -7.34 -18.85 -3.70
N LEU A 161 -8.02 -17.88 -3.09
CA LEU A 161 -9.28 -17.35 -3.62
C LEU A 161 -9.07 -16.62 -4.95
N LEU A 162 -8.08 -15.72 -5.05
CA LEU A 162 -7.81 -15.03 -6.31
C LEU A 162 -7.18 -15.96 -7.37
N MET A 163 -6.38 -16.93 -6.97
CA MET A 163 -5.89 -17.97 -7.89
C MET A 163 -7.06 -18.79 -8.46
N PHE A 164 -8.04 -19.15 -7.63
CA PHE A 164 -9.24 -19.84 -8.07
C PHE A 164 -10.05 -18.98 -9.06
N VAL A 165 -10.24 -17.68 -8.75
CA VAL A 165 -10.94 -16.74 -9.65
C VAL A 165 -10.21 -16.61 -10.98
N ALA A 166 -8.88 -16.50 -10.97
CA ALA A 166 -8.05 -16.41 -12.17
C ALA A 166 -8.18 -17.70 -13.03
N TRP A 167 -8.10 -18.87 -12.39
CA TRP A 167 -8.27 -20.16 -13.07
C TRP A 167 -9.67 -20.34 -13.65
N ALA A 168 -10.72 -20.05 -12.88
CA ALA A 168 -12.10 -20.16 -13.32
C ALA A 168 -12.40 -19.18 -14.46
N GLY A 169 -11.93 -17.94 -14.35
CA GLY A 169 -12.06 -16.93 -15.40
C GLY A 169 -11.36 -17.31 -16.69
N LYS A 170 -10.11 -17.83 -16.60
CA LYS A 170 -9.39 -18.33 -17.78
C LYS A 170 -10.13 -19.49 -18.46
N LYS A 171 -10.70 -20.40 -17.66
CA LYS A 171 -11.49 -21.53 -18.19
C LYS A 171 -12.81 -21.08 -18.85
N ALA A 172 -13.49 -20.06 -18.26
CA ALA A 172 -14.76 -19.57 -18.75
C ALA A 172 -14.63 -18.66 -19.98
N PHE A 173 -13.63 -17.80 -20.02
CA PHE A 173 -13.49 -16.75 -21.04
C PHE A 173 -12.33 -16.98 -22.02
N GLY A 174 -11.49 -18.00 -21.82
CA GLY A 174 -10.32 -18.28 -22.67
C GLY A 174 -9.21 -17.23 -22.61
N LYS A 175 -9.29 -16.27 -21.69
CA LYS A 175 -8.33 -15.17 -21.50
C LYS A 175 -7.90 -15.11 -20.03
N GLU A 176 -6.73 -14.54 -19.79
CA GLU A 176 -6.32 -14.24 -18.42
C GLU A 176 -7.26 -13.20 -17.82
N ALA A 177 -7.97 -13.60 -16.75
CA ALA A 177 -9.01 -12.78 -16.12
C ALA A 177 -8.46 -11.89 -14.99
N MET A 178 -7.20 -12.13 -14.53
CA MET A 178 -6.63 -11.45 -13.37
C MET A 178 -5.10 -11.39 -13.47
N GLY A 179 -4.52 -10.29 -13.03
CA GLY A 179 -3.07 -10.12 -12.98
C GLY A 179 -2.42 -10.97 -11.89
N GLY A 180 -1.24 -11.53 -12.18
CA GLY A 180 -0.47 -12.28 -11.17
C GLY A 180 -0.06 -11.42 -9.97
N GLY A 181 0.10 -10.12 -10.16
CA GLY A 181 0.38 -9.14 -9.10
C GLY A 181 -0.75 -9.05 -8.06
N ASP A 182 -2.02 -9.02 -8.52
CA ASP A 182 -3.19 -8.97 -7.64
C ASP A 182 -3.28 -10.21 -6.74
N ILE A 183 -2.95 -11.40 -7.29
CA ILE A 183 -2.96 -12.66 -6.55
C ILE A 183 -1.91 -12.63 -5.42
N LYS A 184 -0.69 -12.20 -5.73
CA LYS A 184 0.40 -12.07 -4.75
C LYS A 184 0.08 -10.98 -3.73
N MET A 185 -0.48 -9.85 -4.17
CA MET A 185 -0.93 -8.79 -3.29
C MET A 185 -1.96 -9.29 -2.28
N MET A 186 -2.93 -10.10 -2.69
CA MET A 186 -3.94 -10.61 -1.77
C MET A 186 -3.40 -11.65 -0.78
N ALA A 187 -2.33 -12.38 -1.12
CA ALA A 187 -1.60 -13.16 -0.14
C ALA A 187 -0.96 -12.27 0.95
N MET A 188 -0.32 -11.19 0.55
CA MET A 188 0.22 -10.19 1.46
C MET A 188 -0.89 -9.55 2.31
N VAL A 189 -1.95 -9.06 1.69
CA VAL A 189 -3.10 -8.45 2.41
C VAL A 189 -3.62 -9.41 3.47
N GLY A 190 -3.83 -10.69 3.11
CA GLY A 190 -4.32 -11.70 4.04
C GLY A 190 -3.42 -11.92 5.26
N ALA A 191 -2.09 -11.78 5.10
CA ALA A 191 -1.15 -11.86 6.22
C ALA A 191 -1.32 -10.71 7.23
N PHE A 192 -1.87 -9.57 6.80
CA PHE A 192 -2.12 -8.41 7.68
C PHE A 192 -3.53 -8.40 8.29
N VAL A 193 -4.55 -8.78 7.51
CA VAL A 193 -5.97 -8.62 7.92
C VAL A 193 -6.72 -9.93 8.16
N GLY A 194 -6.05 -11.07 8.03
CA GLY A 194 -6.69 -12.38 8.20
C GLY A 194 -7.65 -12.74 7.06
N TRP A 195 -8.29 -13.91 7.16
CA TRP A 195 -9.16 -14.43 6.10
C TRP A 195 -10.47 -13.63 5.93
N GLU A 196 -11.06 -13.13 7.03
CA GLU A 196 -12.26 -12.28 7.01
C GLU A 196 -11.97 -10.96 6.30
N GLY A 197 -10.83 -10.35 6.62
CA GLY A 197 -10.37 -9.13 5.97
C GLY A 197 -10.07 -9.32 4.49
N VAL A 198 -9.64 -10.51 4.05
CA VAL A 198 -9.47 -10.85 2.62
C VAL A 198 -10.81 -10.75 1.90
N LEU A 199 -11.88 -11.34 2.46
CA LEU A 199 -13.21 -11.30 1.85
C LEU A 199 -13.72 -9.87 1.73
N LEU A 200 -13.58 -9.07 2.81
CA LEU A 200 -13.97 -7.66 2.81
C LEU A 200 -13.17 -6.86 1.79
N THR A 201 -11.86 -7.11 1.69
CA THR A 201 -11.00 -6.41 0.74
C THR A 201 -11.35 -6.71 -0.71
N ILE A 202 -11.58 -7.98 -1.05
CA ILE A 202 -11.96 -8.37 -2.41
C ILE A 202 -13.32 -7.77 -2.79
N PHE A 203 -14.31 -7.89 -1.91
CA PHE A 203 -15.63 -7.32 -2.13
C PHE A 203 -15.56 -5.79 -2.25
N GLY A 204 -14.88 -5.13 -1.30
CA GLY A 204 -14.70 -3.68 -1.30
C GLY A 204 -13.94 -3.17 -2.52
N GLY A 205 -12.88 -3.88 -2.93
CA GLY A 205 -12.09 -3.55 -4.13
C GLY A 205 -12.92 -3.68 -5.41
N ALA A 206 -13.71 -4.74 -5.53
CA ALA A 206 -14.62 -4.92 -6.66
C ALA A 206 -15.72 -3.84 -6.70
N LEU A 207 -16.28 -3.49 -5.53
CA LEU A 207 -17.27 -2.44 -5.40
C LEU A 207 -16.69 -1.06 -5.76
N LEU A 208 -15.56 -0.69 -5.18
CA LEU A 208 -14.87 0.58 -5.49
C LEU A 208 -14.47 0.67 -6.96
N GLY A 209 -13.91 -0.41 -7.51
CA GLY A 209 -13.57 -0.49 -8.92
C GLY A 209 -14.78 -0.29 -9.82
N THR A 210 -15.89 -0.92 -9.51
CA THR A 210 -17.14 -0.78 -10.27
C THR A 210 -17.70 0.63 -10.16
N LEU A 211 -17.80 1.18 -8.96
CA LEU A 211 -18.40 2.50 -8.72
C LEU A 211 -17.57 3.66 -9.30
N ILE A 212 -16.24 3.53 -9.29
CA ILE A 212 -15.34 4.60 -9.71
C ILE A 212 -14.91 4.44 -11.16
N PHE A 213 -14.43 3.23 -11.52
CA PHE A 213 -13.83 3.03 -12.85
C PHE A 213 -14.89 2.96 -13.97
N VAL A 214 -16.01 2.30 -13.73
CA VAL A 214 -17.04 2.13 -14.77
C VAL A 214 -17.60 3.48 -15.22
N PRO A 215 -18.07 4.39 -14.34
CA PRO A 215 -18.58 5.69 -14.77
C PRO A 215 -17.54 6.55 -15.49
N LEU A 216 -16.28 6.54 -15.02
CA LEU A 216 -15.21 7.34 -15.61
C LEU A 216 -14.76 6.86 -17.00
N ASN A 217 -15.09 5.61 -17.36
CA ASN A 217 -14.67 5.00 -18.60
C ASN A 217 -15.84 4.58 -19.51
N LEU A 218 -17.06 5.03 -19.22
CA LEU A 218 -18.21 4.82 -20.09
C LEU A 218 -17.91 5.29 -21.52
N GLY A 219 -18.05 4.37 -22.49
CA GLY A 219 -17.79 4.66 -23.90
C GLY A 219 -16.33 4.51 -24.36
N LYS A 220 -15.38 4.19 -23.49
CA LYS A 220 -13.99 3.91 -23.85
C LYS A 220 -13.76 2.40 -23.85
N LYS A 221 -13.62 1.81 -25.06
CA LYS A 221 -13.31 0.38 -25.21
C LYS A 221 -11.84 0.10 -24.88
N ASP A 222 -11.56 -1.06 -24.26
CA ASP A 222 -10.22 -1.65 -24.07
C ASP A 222 -9.25 -0.90 -23.12
N ARG A 223 -9.74 -0.25 -22.07
CA ARG A 223 -8.85 0.24 -21.02
C ARG A 223 -8.56 -0.83 -19.96
N LEU A 224 -7.28 -1.01 -19.67
CA LEU A 224 -6.85 -1.79 -18.52
C LEU A 224 -7.36 -1.13 -17.23
N VAL A 225 -7.85 -1.94 -16.30
CA VAL A 225 -8.29 -1.49 -14.97
C VAL A 225 -7.11 -1.66 -14.02
N PRO A 226 -6.60 -0.60 -13.38
CA PRO A 226 -5.61 -0.75 -12.31
C PRO A 226 -6.32 -1.31 -11.07
N PHE A 227 -6.56 -2.63 -11.05
CA PHE A 227 -7.36 -3.26 -10.00
C PHE A 227 -6.66 -3.22 -8.65
N GLY A 228 -5.32 -3.27 -8.63
CA GLY A 228 -4.51 -3.12 -7.43
C GLY A 228 -4.74 -1.82 -6.67
N VAL A 229 -5.08 -0.72 -7.35
CA VAL A 229 -5.46 0.55 -6.70
C VAL A 229 -6.71 0.38 -5.84
N PHE A 230 -7.74 -0.28 -6.38
CA PHE A 230 -9.01 -0.48 -5.67
C PHE A 230 -8.86 -1.50 -4.55
N LEU A 231 -8.07 -2.56 -4.77
CA LEU A 231 -7.72 -3.52 -3.71
C LEU A 231 -6.92 -2.85 -2.59
N ALA A 232 -5.93 -1.98 -2.92
CA ALA A 232 -5.16 -1.25 -1.92
C ALA A 232 -6.04 -0.32 -1.09
N GLY A 233 -6.95 0.43 -1.74
CA GLY A 233 -7.92 1.28 -1.05
C GLY A 233 -8.85 0.47 -0.13
N ALA A 234 -9.40 -0.63 -0.63
CA ALA A 234 -10.26 -1.53 0.15
C ALA A 234 -9.51 -2.18 1.32
N ALA A 235 -8.26 -2.64 1.11
CA ALA A 235 -7.42 -3.18 2.18
C ALA A 235 -7.15 -2.16 3.29
N GLY A 236 -6.91 -0.90 2.93
CA GLY A 236 -6.77 0.19 3.90
C GLY A 236 -8.05 0.43 4.70
N LEU A 237 -9.22 0.43 4.03
CA LEU A 237 -10.51 0.53 4.71
C LEU A 237 -10.79 -0.70 5.60
N THR A 238 -10.45 -1.89 5.14
CA THR A 238 -10.59 -3.13 5.91
C THR A 238 -9.72 -3.11 7.17
N LEU A 239 -8.49 -2.57 7.08
CA LEU A 239 -7.64 -2.42 8.25
C LEU A 239 -8.26 -1.51 9.33
N ILE A 240 -8.98 -0.47 8.93
CA ILE A 240 -9.56 0.52 9.86
C ILE A 240 -10.92 0.08 10.37
N PHE A 241 -11.76 -0.49 9.52
CA PHE A 241 -13.16 -0.74 9.79
C PHE A 241 -13.54 -2.24 9.75
N GLY A 242 -12.60 -3.12 9.41
CA GLY A 242 -12.88 -4.55 9.18
C GLY A 242 -13.53 -5.21 10.37
N ASP A 243 -12.93 -5.09 11.55
CA ASP A 243 -13.46 -5.69 12.79
C ASP A 243 -14.87 -5.15 13.10
N ALA A 244 -15.09 -3.85 12.96
CA ALA A 244 -16.40 -3.24 13.20
C ALA A 244 -17.47 -3.74 12.21
N ILE A 245 -17.09 -3.95 10.95
CA ILE A 245 -18.01 -4.49 9.91
C ILE A 245 -18.32 -5.95 10.20
N VAL A 246 -17.33 -6.76 10.53
CA VAL A 246 -17.52 -8.18 10.88
C VAL A 246 -18.40 -8.31 12.12
N ASP A 247 -18.10 -7.58 13.19
CA ASP A 247 -18.87 -7.58 14.43
C ASP A 247 -20.33 -7.15 14.20
N TRP A 248 -20.53 -6.10 13.42
CA TRP A 248 -21.88 -5.66 13.05
C TRP A 248 -22.64 -6.75 12.30
N TYR A 249 -22.00 -7.39 11.32
CA TYR A 249 -22.61 -8.45 10.51
C TYR A 249 -22.97 -9.69 11.36
N VAL A 250 -22.05 -10.11 12.24
CA VAL A 250 -22.26 -11.24 13.15
C VAL A 250 -23.44 -10.96 14.10
N ARG A 251 -23.50 -9.76 14.69
CA ARG A 251 -24.64 -9.36 15.56
C ARG A 251 -25.95 -9.35 14.79
N TYR A 252 -25.95 -8.82 13.58
CA TYR A 252 -27.13 -8.77 12.73
C TYR A 252 -27.68 -10.18 12.42
N ILE A 253 -26.82 -11.15 12.13
CA ILE A 253 -27.25 -12.54 11.85
C ILE A 253 -27.76 -13.24 13.10
N HIS A 254 -27.13 -13.01 14.25
CA HIS A 254 -27.52 -13.67 15.50
C HIS A 254 -28.67 -12.94 16.25
N GLY A 255 -29.16 -11.84 15.70
CA GLY A 255 -30.26 -11.06 16.30
C GLY A 255 -29.91 -10.39 17.64
N LEU A 256 -28.60 -10.06 17.82
CA LEU A 256 -28.07 -9.45 19.05
C LEU A 256 -27.93 -7.92 18.88
#